data_529eeaa3e8b37a30b9e65a255ebb4fff
#
_entry.id   529eeaa3e8b37a30b9e65a255ebb4fff
#
_cell.length_a   1.000
_cell.length_b   1.000
_cell.length_c   1.000
_cell.angle_alpha   90.00
_cell.angle_beta   90.00
_cell.angle_gamma   90.00
#
_symmetry.space_group_name_H-M   'P 1'
#
loop_
_entity.id
_entity.type
_entity.pdbx_description
1 polymer ?
#
loop_
_entity_poly.entity_id
_entity_poly.type
_entity_poly.pdbx_seq_one_letter_code
_entity_poly.pdbx_strand_id
1 'polypeptide(L)'
;MDKTVRQRDLPPHRGREARLEILGAPVSTHRVETYVLPRDTCGPDDATAPATRVFLALPKAAPLRRGFPVLYLLDGNAVFDHLTPALLEAVPDLVVAGIGYDTDQQFARAQRTFDYSPPVAPGAAPRPDPHHPDRRAGGAEQFLARLTGPIRAEVESRLRIDPARRMLWGHSFGGLFTFYTAMTRPDAFSRYAAISPSIWWDEDLAAGLVRARRLQPRQRTRLCVGLGDSEQRTGSSAPARKGPPPQTMALLNTLCSLDGLEMQLTIYPEAVHIATLGASLPETLRQAAA
;
A
#
# COMPACT_ATOMS: atom_id res chain seq x y z
N MET A 1 43.18 11.68 20.84
CA MET A 1 41.91 12.39 21.15
C MET A 1 40.82 11.73 20.31
N ASP A 2 40.20 10.75 20.89
CA ASP A 2 39.16 9.93 20.24
C ASP A 2 37.80 10.62 20.42
N LYS A 3 37.23 11.13 19.33
CA LYS A 3 35.88 11.72 19.33
C LYS A 3 34.90 10.66 18.90
N THR A 4 34.60 9.74 19.79
CA THR A 4 33.45 8.85 19.64
C THR A 4 32.17 9.68 19.77
N VAL A 5 31.59 10.09 18.66
CA VAL A 5 30.26 10.71 18.59
C VAL A 5 29.27 9.65 19.05
N ARG A 6 28.66 9.86 20.22
CA ARG A 6 27.64 8.96 20.75
C ARG A 6 26.42 9.04 19.87
N GLN A 7 25.91 7.89 19.48
CA GLN A 7 24.76 7.68 18.60
C GLN A 7 23.43 8.35 19.08
N ARG A 8 23.46 9.01 20.25
CA ARG A 8 22.32 9.69 20.88
C ARG A 8 22.04 11.12 20.42
N ASP A 9 22.96 11.74 19.65
CA ASP A 9 22.88 13.15 19.26
C ASP A 9 22.52 13.39 17.79
N LEU A 10 22.12 12.34 17.06
CA LEU A 10 21.57 12.53 15.72
C LEU A 10 20.11 12.94 15.87
N PRO A 11 19.68 14.06 15.23
CA PRO A 11 18.26 14.44 15.21
C PRO A 11 17.44 13.26 14.68
N PRO A 12 16.19 13.07 15.18
CA PRO A 12 15.32 12.00 14.67
C PRO A 12 15.28 12.14 13.15
N HIS A 13 15.57 11.04 12.43
CA HIS A 13 15.59 11.00 10.98
C HIS A 13 14.29 11.63 10.45
N ARG A 14 14.34 12.90 10.05
CA ARG A 14 13.26 13.53 9.30
C ARG A 14 13.10 12.69 8.04
N GLY A 15 11.89 12.16 7.81
CA GLY A 15 11.57 11.46 6.58
C GLY A 15 11.77 12.42 5.40
N ARG A 16 11.80 11.88 4.18
CA ARG A 16 11.81 12.71 2.99
C ARG A 16 10.45 13.40 2.85
N GLU A 17 10.43 14.71 2.62
CA GLU A 17 9.23 15.48 2.30
C GLU A 17 8.67 15.07 0.93
N ALA A 18 7.36 15.02 0.82
CA ALA A 18 6.67 14.81 -0.45
C ALA A 18 6.64 16.12 -1.25
N ARG A 19 7.03 16.08 -2.52
CA ARG A 19 7.04 17.25 -3.40
C ARG A 19 5.69 17.53 -4.03
N LEU A 20 4.94 16.45 -4.33
CA LEU A 20 3.57 16.50 -4.85
C LEU A 20 3.39 17.39 -6.10
N GLU A 21 4.41 17.44 -6.97
CA GLU A 21 4.43 18.27 -8.18
C GLU A 21 3.22 18.02 -9.09
N ILE A 22 2.70 16.79 -9.07
CA ILE A 22 1.52 16.40 -9.85
C ILE A 22 0.26 17.20 -9.51
N LEU A 23 0.13 17.74 -8.28
CA LEU A 23 -1.02 18.55 -7.88
C LEU A 23 -1.11 19.89 -8.63
N GLY A 24 0.04 20.43 -9.07
CA GLY A 24 0.12 21.65 -9.86
C GLY A 24 0.39 21.43 -11.34
N ALA A 25 0.62 20.18 -11.75
CA ALA A 25 0.96 19.88 -13.13
C ALA A 25 -0.28 19.88 -14.05
N PRO A 26 -0.18 20.38 -15.28
CA PRO A 26 -1.24 20.24 -16.26
C PRO A 26 -1.33 18.77 -16.71
N VAL A 27 -2.48 18.14 -16.47
CA VAL A 27 -2.80 16.78 -16.94
C VAL A 27 -4.00 16.89 -17.89
N SER A 28 -3.83 16.46 -19.14
CA SER A 28 -4.87 16.62 -20.18
C SER A 28 -6.12 15.78 -19.87
N THR A 29 -5.95 14.59 -19.32
CA THR A 29 -7.00 13.57 -19.12
C THR A 29 -7.63 13.58 -17.74
N HIS A 30 -6.95 14.14 -16.71
CA HIS A 30 -7.41 14.10 -15.33
C HIS A 30 -7.43 15.48 -14.68
N ARG A 31 -8.33 15.65 -13.70
CA ARG A 31 -8.25 16.66 -12.66
C ARG A 31 -7.58 16.05 -11.44
N VAL A 32 -6.50 16.65 -10.95
CA VAL A 32 -5.78 16.17 -9.77
C VAL A 32 -6.10 17.09 -8.60
N GLU A 33 -6.48 16.50 -7.47
CA GLU A 33 -6.87 17.24 -6.27
C GLU A 33 -6.48 16.48 -5.00
N THR A 34 -6.43 17.17 -3.87
CA THR A 34 -6.21 16.57 -2.55
C THR A 34 -7.05 17.28 -1.50
N TYR A 35 -7.45 16.53 -0.49
CA TYR A 35 -8.18 17.02 0.67
C TYR A 35 -7.97 16.14 1.90
N VAL A 36 -8.27 16.64 3.07
CA VAL A 36 -8.17 15.93 4.34
C VAL A 36 -9.57 15.53 4.79
N LEU A 37 -9.74 14.27 5.17
CA LEU A 37 -10.99 13.77 5.71
C LEU A 37 -11.17 14.26 7.16
N PRO A 38 -12.43 14.55 7.58
CA PRO A 38 -12.73 14.81 8.98
C PRO A 38 -12.24 13.70 9.89
N ARG A 39 -11.79 14.03 11.09
CA ARG A 39 -11.21 13.06 12.06
C ARG A 39 -12.21 12.02 12.55
N ASP A 40 -13.49 12.34 12.62
CA ASP A 40 -14.58 11.43 12.95
C ASP A 40 -14.72 10.27 11.96
N THR A 41 -14.26 10.45 10.72
CA THR A 41 -14.17 9.36 9.73
C THR A 41 -12.95 8.46 9.93
N CYS A 42 -11.98 8.86 10.76
CA CYS A 42 -10.69 8.19 10.92
C CYS A 42 -10.64 7.19 12.10
N GLY A 43 -11.72 7.07 12.89
CA GLY A 43 -11.79 6.16 14.05
C GLY A 43 -11.42 6.85 15.37
N PRO A 44 -11.80 6.26 16.52
CA PRO A 44 -11.97 6.96 17.79
C PRO A 44 -10.70 7.27 18.58
N ASP A 45 -9.49 6.78 18.27
CA ASP A 45 -8.60 6.50 19.38
C ASP A 45 -7.26 7.21 19.45
N ASP A 46 -6.88 8.06 18.49
CA ASP A 46 -5.65 8.82 18.66
C ASP A 46 -5.77 10.25 18.13
N ALA A 47 -6.07 11.18 19.03
CA ALA A 47 -6.13 12.61 18.69
C ALA A 47 -4.78 13.16 18.18
N THR A 48 -3.68 12.43 18.39
CA THR A 48 -2.33 12.80 17.97
C THR A 48 -1.97 12.21 16.59
N ALA A 49 -2.69 11.18 16.12
CA ALA A 49 -2.47 10.61 14.80
C ALA A 49 -2.84 11.61 13.71
N PRO A 50 -2.06 11.70 12.61
CA PRO A 50 -2.43 12.54 11.48
C PRO A 50 -3.75 12.08 10.86
N ALA A 51 -4.58 13.05 10.44
CA ALA A 51 -5.81 12.76 9.73
C ALA A 51 -5.53 12.07 8.39
N THR A 52 -6.52 11.39 7.84
CA THR A 52 -6.40 10.79 6.50
C THR A 52 -6.43 11.88 5.44
N ARG A 53 -5.42 11.94 4.59
CA ARG A 53 -5.38 12.77 3.39
C ARG A 53 -5.67 11.90 2.18
N VAL A 54 -6.61 12.34 1.35
CA VAL A 54 -6.95 11.70 0.09
C VAL A 54 -6.38 12.52 -1.06
N PHE A 55 -5.76 11.84 -2.00
CA PHE A 55 -5.27 12.37 -3.26
C PHE A 55 -6.08 11.73 -4.38
N LEU A 56 -6.62 12.52 -5.29
CA LEU A 56 -7.44 12.01 -6.40
C LEU A 56 -6.91 12.49 -7.74
N ALA A 57 -6.81 11.58 -8.69
CA ALA A 57 -6.79 11.91 -10.10
C ALA A 57 -8.10 11.40 -10.73
N LEU A 58 -8.96 12.32 -11.11
CA LEU A 58 -10.32 12.08 -11.59
C LEU A 58 -10.37 12.26 -13.12
N PRO A 59 -10.79 11.25 -13.89
CA PRO A 59 -11.01 11.37 -15.33
C PRO A 59 -11.88 12.57 -15.69
N LYS A 60 -11.47 13.30 -16.73
CA LYS A 60 -12.29 14.37 -17.33
C LYS A 60 -13.30 13.83 -18.36
N ALA A 61 -13.12 12.58 -18.79
CA ALA A 61 -14.03 11.90 -19.69
C ALA A 61 -15.39 11.61 -19.05
N ALA A 62 -16.40 11.36 -19.87
CA ALA A 62 -17.67 10.87 -19.38
C ALA A 62 -17.54 9.45 -18.83
N PRO A 63 -18.30 9.08 -17.79
CA PRO A 63 -18.19 7.75 -17.20
C PRO A 63 -18.60 6.65 -18.17
N LEU A 64 -17.87 5.55 -18.15
CA LEU A 64 -18.23 4.34 -18.85
C LEU A 64 -19.61 3.83 -18.38
N ARG A 65 -20.27 2.99 -19.19
CA ARG A 65 -21.62 2.50 -18.89
C ARG A 65 -21.77 1.91 -17.46
N ARG A 66 -20.76 1.19 -16.96
CA ARG A 66 -20.73 0.62 -15.61
C ARG A 66 -20.12 1.55 -14.57
N GLY A 67 -19.52 2.65 -14.97
CA GLY A 67 -18.69 3.52 -14.15
C GLY A 67 -17.19 3.32 -14.42
N PHE A 68 -16.37 4.13 -13.78
CA PHE A 68 -14.92 4.08 -13.92
C PHE A 68 -14.30 2.94 -13.09
N PRO A 69 -13.21 2.31 -13.53
CA PRO A 69 -12.35 1.55 -12.64
C PRO A 69 -11.68 2.49 -11.63
N VAL A 70 -11.34 1.96 -10.45
CA VAL A 70 -10.62 2.72 -9.43
C VAL A 70 -9.43 1.94 -8.87
N LEU A 71 -8.30 2.61 -8.76
CA LEU A 71 -7.09 2.13 -8.12
C LEU A 71 -6.88 2.87 -6.80
N TYR A 72 -6.91 2.13 -5.70
CA TYR A 72 -6.54 2.63 -4.37
C TYR A 72 -5.06 2.37 -4.13
N LEU A 73 -4.31 3.44 -3.89
CA LEU A 73 -2.86 3.42 -3.64
C LEU A 73 -2.60 3.81 -2.19
N LEU A 74 -2.02 2.92 -1.41
CA LEU A 74 -1.60 3.21 -0.04
C LEU A 74 -0.35 4.10 -0.03
N ASP A 75 -0.09 4.78 1.11
CA ASP A 75 0.97 5.79 1.20
C ASP A 75 0.83 6.90 0.14
N GLY A 76 -0.37 7.45 0.00
CA GLY A 76 -0.73 8.41 -1.05
C GLY A 76 0.25 9.57 -1.21
N ASN A 77 0.82 10.09 -0.11
CA ASN A 77 1.85 11.13 -0.13
C ASN A 77 3.08 10.70 -0.96
N ALA A 78 3.60 9.50 -0.72
CA ALA A 78 4.76 8.99 -1.44
C ALA A 78 4.42 8.62 -2.89
N VAL A 79 3.26 8.02 -3.13
CA VAL A 79 2.88 7.56 -4.47
C VAL A 79 2.60 8.75 -5.39
N PHE A 80 1.88 9.78 -4.92
CA PHE A 80 1.61 10.97 -5.72
C PHE A 80 2.86 11.80 -6.02
N ASP A 81 3.91 11.63 -5.22
CA ASP A 81 5.25 12.17 -5.51
C ASP A 81 5.95 11.49 -6.70
N HIS A 82 5.49 10.29 -7.07
CA HIS A 82 5.99 9.51 -8.22
C HIS A 82 5.05 9.53 -9.45
N LEU A 83 3.83 10.05 -9.32
CA LEU A 83 2.94 10.18 -10.47
C LEU A 83 3.39 11.32 -11.37
N THR A 84 3.27 11.10 -12.67
CA THR A 84 3.55 12.10 -13.70
C THR A 84 2.33 12.29 -14.62
N PRO A 85 2.20 13.43 -15.32
CA PRO A 85 1.15 13.60 -16.32
C PRO A 85 1.09 12.44 -17.32
N ALA A 86 2.24 12.00 -17.84
CA ALA A 86 2.30 10.91 -18.82
C ALA A 86 1.76 9.58 -18.28
N LEU A 87 1.99 9.26 -17.00
CA LEU A 87 1.43 8.06 -16.37
C LEU A 87 -0.09 8.10 -16.28
N LEU A 88 -0.66 9.25 -15.93
CA LEU A 88 -2.11 9.43 -15.87
C LEU A 88 -2.75 9.46 -17.26
N GLU A 89 -2.11 10.12 -18.22
CA GLU A 89 -2.56 10.21 -19.59
C GLU A 89 -2.57 8.85 -20.32
N ALA A 90 -1.74 7.90 -19.88
CA ALA A 90 -1.76 6.53 -20.39
C ALA A 90 -2.99 5.73 -19.94
N VAL A 91 -3.75 6.21 -18.96
CA VAL A 91 -4.94 5.54 -18.38
C VAL A 91 -6.11 6.51 -18.20
N PRO A 92 -6.61 7.15 -19.29
CA PRO A 92 -7.52 8.30 -19.25
C PRO A 92 -8.86 8.03 -18.55
N ASP A 93 -9.25 6.77 -18.41
CA ASP A 93 -10.51 6.33 -17.81
C ASP A 93 -10.35 5.73 -16.40
N LEU A 94 -9.16 5.83 -15.78
CA LEU A 94 -8.90 5.27 -14.47
C LEU A 94 -9.01 6.34 -13.37
N VAL A 95 -9.84 6.13 -12.36
CA VAL A 95 -9.77 6.91 -11.12
C VAL A 95 -8.59 6.41 -10.29
N VAL A 96 -7.67 7.32 -9.93
CA VAL A 96 -6.53 7.00 -9.07
C VAL A 96 -6.74 7.68 -7.72
N ALA A 97 -6.82 6.89 -6.66
CA ALA A 97 -7.08 7.35 -5.30
C ALA A 97 -5.89 7.00 -4.38
N GLY A 98 -5.07 7.98 -4.04
CA GLY A 98 -4.01 7.86 -3.04
C GLY A 98 -4.58 8.07 -1.64
N ILE A 99 -4.39 7.07 -0.77
CA ILE A 99 -4.77 7.15 0.64
C ILE A 99 -3.52 7.36 1.46
N GLY A 100 -3.39 8.52 2.03
CA GLY A 100 -2.23 8.97 2.79
C GLY A 100 -2.62 9.63 4.10
N TYR A 101 -1.75 10.48 4.61
CA TYR A 101 -1.89 11.11 5.91
C TYR A 101 -1.66 12.63 5.80
N ASP A 102 -2.28 13.38 6.69
CA ASP A 102 -2.11 14.84 6.77
C ASP A 102 -0.75 15.20 7.37
N THR A 103 0.27 15.06 6.54
CA THR A 103 1.67 15.36 6.83
C THR A 103 2.39 15.82 5.55
N ASP A 104 3.50 16.53 5.70
CA ASP A 104 4.43 16.91 4.64
C ASP A 104 5.37 15.76 4.24
N GLN A 105 5.44 14.69 5.04
CA GLN A 105 6.35 13.57 4.80
C GLN A 105 5.78 12.58 3.77
N GLN A 106 6.65 11.95 2.97
CA GLN A 106 6.25 10.85 2.08
C GLN A 106 5.62 9.69 2.86
N PHE A 107 6.09 9.42 4.09
CA PHE A 107 5.60 8.34 4.92
C PHE A 107 5.33 8.81 6.36
N ALA A 108 4.11 8.71 6.82
CA ALA A 108 3.73 8.85 8.23
C ALA A 108 4.12 7.58 9.01
N ARG A 109 5.42 7.41 9.31
CA ARG A 109 6.02 6.13 9.73
C ARG A 109 5.30 5.46 10.90
N ALA A 110 4.97 6.19 11.97
CA ALA A 110 4.29 5.62 13.12
C ALA A 110 2.87 5.17 12.76
N GLN A 111 2.10 6.04 12.10
CA GLN A 111 0.71 5.76 11.77
C GLN A 111 0.59 4.62 10.76
N ARG A 112 1.40 4.63 9.67
CA ARG A 112 1.37 3.55 8.69
C ARG A 112 1.84 2.20 9.25
N THR A 113 2.76 2.20 10.24
CA THR A 113 3.15 0.97 10.94
C THR A 113 1.94 0.39 11.65
N PHE A 114 1.17 1.20 12.36
CA PHE A 114 -0.07 0.78 13.00
C PHE A 114 -1.11 0.30 11.98
N ASP A 115 -1.48 1.15 11.03
CA ASP A 115 -2.57 0.92 10.09
C ASP A 115 -2.32 -0.26 9.14
N TYR A 116 -1.05 -0.57 8.80
CA TYR A 116 -0.74 -1.57 7.80
C TYR A 116 -0.24 -2.91 8.37
N SER A 117 0.03 -2.98 9.66
CA SER A 117 0.44 -4.24 10.27
C SER A 117 -0.77 -5.04 10.76
N PRO A 118 -0.84 -6.35 10.42
CA PRO A 118 -1.92 -7.21 10.87
C PRO A 118 -1.90 -7.43 12.39
N PRO A 119 -3.07 -7.65 13.02
CA PRO A 119 -3.12 -8.11 14.40
C PRO A 119 -2.59 -9.55 14.53
N VAL A 120 -2.13 -9.95 15.71
CA VAL A 120 -1.63 -11.32 15.99
C VAL A 120 -2.71 -12.39 15.84
N ALA A 121 -3.95 -11.99 16.02
CA ALA A 121 -5.16 -12.80 15.80
C ALA A 121 -6.33 -11.86 15.49
N PRO A 122 -7.40 -12.34 14.84
CA PRO A 122 -8.60 -11.53 14.61
C PRO A 122 -9.13 -10.90 15.90
N GLY A 123 -9.35 -9.58 15.89
CA GLY A 123 -9.83 -8.82 17.05
C GLY A 123 -8.80 -8.60 18.17
N ALA A 124 -7.55 -9.02 18.02
CA ALA A 124 -6.52 -8.81 19.03
C ALA A 124 -6.20 -7.32 19.23
N ALA A 125 -5.94 -6.94 20.47
CA ALA A 125 -5.52 -5.58 20.81
C ALA A 125 -4.19 -5.22 20.13
N PRO A 126 -4.00 -3.94 19.75
CA PRO A 126 -2.73 -3.46 19.25
C PRO A 126 -1.58 -3.69 20.22
N ARG A 127 -0.38 -3.94 19.69
CA ARG A 127 0.85 -4.21 20.45
C ARG A 127 1.97 -3.25 20.05
N PRO A 128 3.06 -3.13 20.81
CA PRO A 128 4.29 -2.52 20.33
C PRO A 128 4.80 -3.22 19.07
N ASP A 129 5.36 -2.45 18.11
CA ASP A 129 6.00 -3.03 16.92
C ASP A 129 7.26 -3.82 17.36
N PRO A 130 7.42 -5.09 16.95
CA PRO A 130 8.55 -5.92 17.36
C PRO A 130 9.92 -5.40 16.89
N HIS A 131 9.95 -4.57 15.85
CA HIS A 131 11.16 -3.99 15.26
C HIS A 131 11.38 -2.53 15.64
N HIS A 132 10.33 -1.83 16.10
CA HIS A 132 10.32 -0.43 16.50
C HIS A 132 9.40 -0.25 17.73
N PRO A 133 9.88 -0.58 18.94
CA PRO A 133 9.03 -0.61 20.14
C PRO A 133 8.38 0.74 20.52
N ASP A 134 8.88 1.84 19.96
CA ASP A 134 8.32 3.19 20.04
C ASP A 134 7.04 3.39 19.20
N ARG A 135 6.67 2.39 18.38
CA ARG A 135 5.49 2.42 17.53
C ARG A 135 4.49 1.36 17.94
N ARG A 136 3.23 1.62 17.60
CA ARG A 136 2.16 0.63 17.72
C ARG A 136 2.03 -0.17 16.42
N ALA A 137 1.55 -1.41 16.54
CA ALA A 137 1.27 -2.32 15.44
C ALA A 137 -0.06 -3.06 15.67
N GLY A 138 -0.64 -3.62 14.61
CA GLY A 138 -1.83 -4.47 14.71
C GLY A 138 -3.15 -3.77 14.37
N GLY A 139 -3.13 -2.60 13.72
CA GLY A 139 -4.33 -1.82 13.36
C GLY A 139 -4.95 -2.14 12.00
N ALA A 140 -4.46 -3.17 11.28
CA ALA A 140 -4.89 -3.43 9.91
C ALA A 140 -6.39 -3.71 9.76
N GLU A 141 -7.03 -4.37 10.73
CA GLU A 141 -8.50 -4.59 10.70
C GLU A 141 -9.26 -3.26 10.78
N GLN A 142 -8.84 -2.38 11.68
CA GLN A 142 -9.45 -1.07 11.86
C GLN A 142 -9.25 -0.21 10.61
N PHE A 143 -8.04 -0.20 10.06
CA PHE A 143 -7.76 0.52 8.83
C PHE A 143 -8.53 -0.04 7.63
N LEU A 144 -8.66 -1.36 7.51
CA LEU A 144 -9.46 -1.99 6.46
C LEU A 144 -10.93 -1.58 6.54
N ALA A 145 -11.49 -1.54 7.76
CA ALA A 145 -12.86 -1.07 7.96
C ALA A 145 -13.03 0.40 7.52
N ARG A 146 -12.08 1.28 7.87
CA ARG A 146 -12.08 2.68 7.41
C ARG A 146 -11.93 2.77 5.89
N LEU A 147 -10.99 2.03 5.32
CA LEU A 147 -10.69 2.04 3.88
C LEU A 147 -11.90 1.58 3.05
N THR A 148 -12.58 0.52 3.48
CA THR A 148 -13.73 -0.05 2.76
C THR A 148 -15.07 0.59 3.12
N GLY A 149 -15.12 1.37 4.17
CA GLY A 149 -16.27 2.13 4.64
C GLY A 149 -16.16 3.62 4.27
N PRO A 150 -15.90 4.51 5.25
CA PRO A 150 -15.98 5.96 5.04
C PRO A 150 -15.01 6.51 4.00
N ILE A 151 -13.77 6.02 3.93
CA ILE A 151 -12.79 6.49 2.93
C ILE A 151 -13.28 6.14 1.52
N ARG A 152 -13.71 4.91 1.30
CA ARG A 152 -14.28 4.48 0.02
C ARG A 152 -15.51 5.26 -0.35
N ALA A 153 -16.44 5.45 0.58
CA ALA A 153 -17.67 6.22 0.35
C ALA A 153 -17.35 7.64 -0.13
N GLU A 154 -16.40 8.30 0.51
CA GLU A 154 -15.98 9.65 0.13
C GLU A 154 -15.30 9.69 -1.25
N VAL A 155 -14.36 8.77 -1.53
CA VAL A 155 -13.69 8.67 -2.84
C VAL A 155 -14.72 8.43 -3.95
N GLU A 156 -15.65 7.50 -3.75
CA GLU A 156 -16.60 7.06 -4.77
C GLU A 156 -17.80 8.01 -4.90
N SER A 157 -18.00 8.95 -3.98
CA SER A 157 -18.99 10.02 -4.11
C SER A 157 -18.69 11.00 -5.26
N ARG A 158 -17.44 11.07 -5.70
CA ARG A 158 -16.96 12.02 -6.70
C ARG A 158 -17.33 11.64 -8.13
N LEU A 159 -17.33 10.35 -8.43
CA LEU A 159 -17.63 9.81 -9.76
C LEU A 159 -18.32 8.44 -9.64
N ARG A 160 -19.08 8.08 -10.67
CA ARG A 160 -19.66 6.73 -10.77
C ARG A 160 -18.55 5.69 -10.95
N ILE A 161 -18.35 4.82 -9.97
CA ILE A 161 -17.35 3.75 -9.97
C ILE A 161 -17.99 2.40 -10.33
N ASP A 162 -17.28 1.57 -11.10
CA ASP A 162 -17.63 0.16 -11.31
C ASP A 162 -17.16 -0.66 -10.10
N PRO A 163 -18.08 -1.18 -9.25
CA PRO A 163 -17.71 -1.93 -8.05
C PRO A 163 -16.94 -3.23 -8.34
N ALA A 164 -17.04 -3.76 -9.56
CA ALA A 164 -16.29 -4.95 -9.98
C ALA A 164 -14.84 -4.64 -10.43
N ARG A 165 -14.47 -3.36 -10.49
CA ARG A 165 -13.17 -2.90 -10.98
C ARG A 165 -12.45 -2.01 -9.96
N ARG A 166 -12.40 -2.49 -8.70
CA ARG A 166 -11.66 -1.87 -7.61
C ARG A 166 -10.36 -2.62 -7.39
N MET A 167 -9.23 -1.93 -7.47
CA MET A 167 -7.91 -2.52 -7.21
C MET A 167 -7.26 -1.85 -6.02
N LEU A 168 -6.59 -2.65 -5.16
CA LEU A 168 -5.77 -2.17 -4.05
C LEU A 168 -4.29 -2.42 -4.35
N TRP A 169 -3.47 -1.39 -4.19
CA TRP A 169 -2.02 -1.46 -4.30
C TRP A 169 -1.36 -0.94 -3.03
N GLY A 170 -0.26 -1.59 -2.63
CA GLY A 170 0.59 -1.10 -1.55
C GLY A 170 2.02 -1.57 -1.68
N HIS A 171 2.94 -0.76 -1.16
CA HIS A 171 4.37 -1.02 -1.14
C HIS A 171 4.88 -1.22 0.29
N SER A 172 5.81 -2.15 0.51
CA SER A 172 6.44 -2.40 1.81
C SER A 172 5.41 -2.79 2.87
N PHE A 173 5.22 -2.00 3.95
CA PHE A 173 4.11 -2.20 4.91
C PHE A 173 2.75 -2.08 4.23
N GLY A 174 2.57 -1.15 3.27
CA GLY A 174 1.37 -1.11 2.44
C GLY A 174 1.18 -2.38 1.62
N GLY A 175 2.29 -3.00 1.14
CA GLY A 175 2.29 -4.31 0.50
C GLY A 175 1.88 -5.43 1.44
N LEU A 176 2.34 -5.40 2.70
CA LEU A 176 1.93 -6.33 3.75
C LEU A 176 0.42 -6.22 4.03
N PHE A 177 -0.10 -4.99 4.14
CA PHE A 177 -1.54 -4.75 4.29
C PHE A 177 -2.35 -5.25 3.09
N THR A 178 -1.87 -4.99 1.87
CA THR A 178 -2.51 -5.47 0.64
C THR A 178 -2.55 -7.00 0.60
N PHE A 179 -1.46 -7.66 0.96
CA PHE A 179 -1.38 -9.12 1.12
C PHE A 179 -2.36 -9.63 2.19
N TYR A 180 -2.33 -9.00 3.38
CA TYR A 180 -3.25 -9.32 4.47
C TYR A 180 -4.72 -9.24 4.01
N THR A 181 -5.09 -8.15 3.33
CA THR A 181 -6.46 -7.94 2.82
C THR A 181 -6.84 -9.00 1.80
N ALA A 182 -5.94 -9.35 0.85
CA ALA A 182 -6.19 -10.41 -0.12
C ALA A 182 -6.41 -11.78 0.51
N MET A 183 -5.76 -12.06 1.66
CA MET A 183 -5.90 -13.33 2.38
C MET A 183 -7.15 -13.38 3.27
N THR A 184 -7.54 -12.27 3.90
CA THR A 184 -8.61 -12.24 4.90
C THR A 184 -9.96 -11.72 4.37
N ARG A 185 -9.93 -10.80 3.42
CA ARG A 185 -11.11 -10.14 2.81
C ARG A 185 -10.97 -10.05 1.29
N PRO A 186 -10.89 -11.18 0.60
CA PRO A 186 -10.67 -11.23 -0.85
C PRO A 186 -11.78 -10.57 -1.67
N ASP A 187 -12.96 -10.36 -1.06
CA ASP A 187 -14.12 -9.66 -1.63
C ASP A 187 -14.01 -8.13 -1.57
N ALA A 188 -13.10 -7.60 -0.77
CA ALA A 188 -12.98 -6.15 -0.57
C ALA A 188 -12.58 -5.40 -1.85
N PHE A 189 -11.75 -6.04 -2.68
CA PHE A 189 -11.31 -5.52 -3.97
C PHE A 189 -11.30 -6.63 -5.03
N SER A 190 -11.41 -6.26 -6.31
CA SER A 190 -11.38 -7.21 -7.42
C SER A 190 -9.97 -7.68 -7.78
N ARG A 191 -8.96 -6.87 -7.46
CA ARG A 191 -7.52 -7.12 -7.70
C ARG A 191 -6.67 -6.53 -6.59
N TYR A 192 -5.52 -7.14 -6.35
CA TYR A 192 -4.53 -6.73 -5.36
C TYR A 192 -3.14 -6.67 -5.97
N ALA A 193 -2.35 -5.66 -5.62
CA ALA A 193 -0.94 -5.57 -5.99
C ALA A 193 -0.11 -5.29 -4.73
N ALA A 194 0.57 -6.32 -4.24
CA ALA A 194 1.47 -6.26 -3.09
C ALA A 194 2.92 -6.12 -3.60
N ILE A 195 3.46 -4.92 -3.49
CA ILE A 195 4.80 -4.60 -3.99
C ILE A 195 5.79 -4.61 -2.85
N SER A 196 6.85 -5.40 -3.00
CA SER A 196 7.89 -5.61 -1.97
C SER A 196 7.29 -5.76 -0.57
N PRO A 197 6.27 -6.64 -0.40
CA PRO A 197 5.53 -6.73 0.86
C PRO A 197 6.46 -7.08 2.01
N SER A 198 6.35 -6.37 3.13
CA SER A 198 7.17 -6.59 4.33
C SER A 198 6.78 -7.87 5.08
N ILE A 199 6.77 -9.01 4.41
CA ILE A 199 6.42 -10.33 4.97
C ILE A 199 7.36 -10.72 6.13
N TRP A 200 8.62 -10.32 6.03
CA TRP A 200 9.64 -10.50 7.07
C TRP A 200 9.29 -9.85 8.42
N TRP A 201 8.32 -8.94 8.45
CA TRP A 201 7.91 -8.25 9.67
C TRP A 201 7.34 -9.23 10.72
N ASP A 202 6.61 -10.24 10.25
CA ASP A 202 6.13 -11.37 11.06
C ASP A 202 5.85 -12.57 10.11
N GLU A 203 6.86 -13.43 9.95
CA GLU A 203 6.80 -14.57 9.02
C GLU A 203 5.80 -15.63 9.46
N ASP A 204 5.64 -15.85 10.76
CA ASP A 204 4.67 -16.80 11.30
C ASP A 204 3.24 -16.34 11.06
N LEU A 205 2.99 -15.05 11.23
CA LEU A 205 1.71 -14.44 10.91
C LEU A 205 1.38 -14.59 9.42
N ALA A 206 2.32 -14.27 8.54
CA ALA A 206 2.13 -14.40 7.10
C ALA A 206 1.82 -15.86 6.69
N ALA A 207 2.56 -16.81 7.24
CA ALA A 207 2.29 -18.24 7.02
C ALA A 207 0.93 -18.67 7.61
N GLY A 208 0.54 -18.09 8.75
CA GLY A 208 -0.77 -18.28 9.38
C GLY A 208 -1.92 -17.82 8.47
N LEU A 209 -1.80 -16.65 7.86
CA LEU A 209 -2.78 -16.11 6.91
C LEU A 209 -2.97 -17.04 5.71
N VAL A 210 -1.88 -17.58 5.16
CA VAL A 210 -1.95 -18.53 4.04
C VAL A 210 -2.65 -19.83 4.46
N ARG A 211 -2.33 -20.35 5.65
CA ARG A 211 -3.02 -21.55 6.19
C ARG A 211 -4.49 -21.31 6.40
N ALA A 212 -4.87 -20.17 6.98
CA ALA A 212 -6.28 -19.80 7.20
C ALA A 212 -7.04 -19.68 5.88
N ARG A 213 -6.41 -19.13 4.83
CA ARG A 213 -7.00 -18.99 3.50
C ARG A 213 -7.32 -20.34 2.86
N ARG A 214 -6.49 -21.36 3.05
CA ARG A 214 -6.75 -22.74 2.54
C ARG A 214 -8.05 -23.34 3.04
N LEU A 215 -8.50 -22.91 4.21
CA LEU A 215 -9.71 -23.43 4.85
C LEU A 215 -10.99 -22.71 4.40
N GLN A 216 -10.86 -21.62 3.62
CA GLN A 216 -12.01 -20.85 3.11
C GLN A 216 -12.33 -21.26 1.67
N PRO A 217 -13.59 -21.53 1.33
CA PRO A 217 -13.94 -21.95 0.00
C PRO A 217 -13.89 -20.81 -1.03
N ARG A 218 -13.11 -21.01 -2.09
CA ARG A 218 -13.30 -20.66 -3.52
C ARG A 218 -13.65 -19.24 -3.93
N GLN A 219 -13.29 -18.21 -3.19
CA GLN A 219 -13.42 -16.88 -3.75
C GLN A 219 -12.21 -16.59 -4.67
N ARG A 220 -12.47 -16.34 -5.97
CA ARG A 220 -11.43 -15.95 -6.91
C ARG A 220 -10.78 -14.64 -6.46
N THR A 221 -9.47 -14.70 -6.24
CA THR A 221 -8.65 -13.55 -5.84
C THR A 221 -7.52 -13.39 -6.84
N ARG A 222 -7.35 -12.19 -7.39
CA ARG A 222 -6.23 -11.85 -8.26
C ARG A 222 -5.19 -11.07 -7.48
N LEU A 223 -4.03 -11.66 -7.27
CA LEU A 223 -2.92 -11.07 -6.51
C LEU A 223 -1.69 -10.93 -7.40
N CYS A 224 -1.28 -9.70 -7.68
CA CYS A 224 0.02 -9.41 -8.26
C CYS A 224 1.01 -9.17 -7.12
N VAL A 225 2.17 -9.80 -7.17
CA VAL A 225 3.29 -9.54 -6.27
C VAL A 225 4.45 -9.01 -7.08
N GLY A 226 4.96 -7.85 -6.70
CA GLY A 226 6.14 -7.24 -7.31
C GLY A 226 7.32 -7.28 -6.36
N LEU A 227 8.50 -7.70 -6.81
CA LEU A 227 9.72 -7.74 -6.00
C LEU A 227 10.89 -7.15 -6.78
N GLY A 228 11.82 -6.48 -6.11
CA GLY A 228 13.12 -6.14 -6.68
C GLY A 228 14.06 -7.34 -6.67
N ASP A 229 14.96 -7.41 -7.64
CA ASP A 229 16.02 -8.43 -7.64
C ASP A 229 17.25 -8.05 -6.80
N SER A 230 17.26 -6.83 -6.28
CA SER A 230 18.34 -6.27 -5.44
C SER A 230 17.82 -5.74 -4.10
N GLU A 231 16.73 -6.32 -3.59
CA GLU A 231 16.12 -5.88 -2.34
C GLU A 231 17.02 -6.14 -1.14
N GLN A 232 17.36 -5.04 -0.48
CA GLN A 232 18.00 -5.05 0.84
C GLN A 232 17.14 -4.26 1.83
N ARG A 233 17.12 -4.73 3.08
CA ARG A 233 16.52 -3.93 4.17
C ARG A 233 17.37 -2.68 4.39
N THR A 234 16.71 -1.53 4.48
CA THR A 234 17.37 -0.27 4.84
C THR A 234 18.08 -0.45 6.18
N GLY A 235 19.38 -0.15 6.22
CA GLY A 235 20.21 -0.31 7.43
C GLY A 235 20.79 -1.73 7.62
N SER A 236 20.58 -2.66 6.67
CA SER A 236 21.26 -3.96 6.72
C SER A 236 22.73 -3.81 6.38
N SER A 237 23.61 -4.36 7.23
CA SER A 237 25.06 -4.52 6.97
C SER A 237 25.37 -5.79 6.18
N ALA A 238 24.37 -6.60 5.84
CA ALA A 238 24.57 -7.82 5.07
C ALA A 238 25.01 -7.49 3.65
N PRO A 239 25.83 -8.37 3.01
CA PRO A 239 26.21 -8.20 1.61
C PRO A 239 25.00 -8.10 0.70
N ALA A 240 25.09 -7.27 -0.35
CA ALA A 240 24.06 -7.18 -1.37
C ALA A 240 23.77 -8.57 -1.95
N ARG A 241 22.50 -9.01 -1.83
CA ARG A 241 22.05 -10.27 -2.44
C ARG A 241 21.49 -9.95 -3.81
N LYS A 242 21.81 -10.82 -4.77
CA LYS A 242 21.07 -10.85 -6.03
C LYS A 242 19.86 -11.78 -5.88
N GLY A 243 18.72 -11.31 -6.31
CA GLY A 243 17.45 -12.03 -6.27
C GLY A 243 16.54 -11.65 -5.11
N PRO A 244 15.24 -11.96 -5.22
CA PRO A 244 14.24 -11.68 -4.19
C PRO A 244 14.54 -12.40 -2.86
N PRO A 245 14.01 -11.91 -1.72
CA PRO A 245 14.20 -12.54 -0.42
C PRO A 245 13.71 -13.99 -0.41
N PRO A 246 14.54 -15.00 -0.01
CA PRO A 246 14.19 -16.43 -0.07
C PRO A 246 12.91 -16.77 0.73
N GLN A 247 12.72 -16.16 1.89
CA GLN A 247 11.54 -16.37 2.72
C GLN A 247 10.26 -15.92 2.01
N THR A 248 10.32 -14.75 1.35
CA THR A 248 9.22 -14.25 0.52
C THR A 248 8.94 -15.24 -0.62
N MET A 249 9.96 -15.73 -1.32
CA MET A 249 9.79 -16.69 -2.41
C MET A 249 9.20 -18.02 -1.92
N ALA A 250 9.61 -18.50 -0.75
CA ALA A 250 9.05 -19.72 -0.15
C ALA A 250 7.55 -19.55 0.16
N LEU A 251 7.15 -18.40 0.70
CA LEU A 251 5.74 -18.10 0.93
C LEU A 251 4.96 -18.01 -0.39
N LEU A 252 5.49 -17.32 -1.40
CA LEU A 252 4.85 -17.19 -2.71
C LEU A 252 4.66 -18.54 -3.39
N ASN A 253 5.64 -19.45 -3.30
CA ASN A 253 5.50 -20.83 -3.81
C ASN A 253 4.34 -21.57 -3.13
N THR A 254 4.14 -21.33 -1.83
CA THR A 254 2.99 -21.89 -1.09
C THR A 254 1.67 -21.30 -1.60
N LEU A 255 1.63 -20.02 -1.95
CA LEU A 255 0.43 -19.35 -2.49
C LEU A 255 0.01 -19.93 -3.85
N CYS A 256 0.96 -20.34 -4.71
CA CYS A 256 0.64 -20.93 -6.01
C CYS A 256 -0.24 -22.19 -5.91
N SER A 257 -0.26 -22.85 -4.76
CA SER A 257 -1.07 -24.06 -4.51
C SER A 257 -2.45 -23.77 -3.89
N LEU A 258 -2.82 -22.48 -3.72
CA LEU A 258 -4.11 -22.13 -3.15
C LEU A 258 -5.22 -22.11 -4.20
N ASP A 259 -6.26 -22.89 -3.97
CA ASP A 259 -7.46 -22.88 -4.81
C ASP A 259 -8.11 -21.50 -4.83
N GLY A 260 -8.45 -21.01 -6.03
CA GLY A 260 -9.10 -19.73 -6.23
C GLY A 260 -8.17 -18.50 -6.15
N LEU A 261 -6.86 -18.67 -5.94
CA LEU A 261 -5.89 -17.60 -6.02
C LEU A 261 -5.18 -17.58 -7.39
N GLU A 262 -5.43 -16.55 -8.18
CA GLU A 262 -4.69 -16.25 -9.40
C GLU A 262 -3.51 -15.33 -9.01
N MET A 263 -2.30 -15.88 -8.92
CA MET A 263 -1.11 -15.10 -8.54
C MET A 263 -0.23 -14.81 -9.75
N GLN A 264 0.20 -13.57 -9.90
CA GLN A 264 1.23 -13.13 -10.83
C GLN A 264 2.42 -12.58 -10.06
N LEU A 265 3.63 -13.01 -10.42
CA LEU A 265 4.88 -12.49 -9.86
C LEU A 265 5.60 -11.64 -10.92
N THR A 266 5.98 -10.42 -10.55
CA THR A 266 6.82 -9.53 -11.36
C THR A 266 8.13 -9.26 -10.61
N ILE A 267 9.26 -9.46 -11.27
CA ILE A 267 10.58 -9.12 -10.74
C ILE A 267 11.06 -7.84 -11.45
N TYR A 268 11.39 -6.80 -10.68
CA TYR A 268 11.94 -5.54 -11.18
C TYR A 268 13.46 -5.62 -11.19
N PRO A 269 14.10 -5.64 -12.39
CA PRO A 269 15.56 -5.75 -12.51
C PRO A 269 16.27 -4.58 -11.83
N GLU A 270 17.37 -4.87 -11.14
CA GLU A 270 18.24 -3.91 -10.45
C GLU A 270 17.52 -3.01 -9.43
N ALA A 271 16.26 -3.31 -9.13
CA ALA A 271 15.49 -2.49 -8.19
C ALA A 271 15.79 -2.89 -6.75
N VAL A 272 16.25 -1.90 -5.98
CA VAL A 272 16.29 -1.97 -4.51
C VAL A 272 14.88 -1.77 -3.95
N HIS A 273 14.66 -2.11 -2.67
CA HIS A 273 13.36 -2.09 -2.02
C HIS A 273 12.54 -0.81 -2.29
N ILE A 274 13.11 0.37 -2.08
CA ILE A 274 12.37 1.63 -2.27
C ILE A 274 12.10 1.95 -3.75
N ALA A 275 12.96 1.49 -4.66
CA ALA A 275 12.81 1.75 -6.09
C ALA A 275 11.60 1.01 -6.70
N THR A 276 11.20 -0.13 -6.11
CA THR A 276 10.03 -0.89 -6.59
C THR A 276 8.72 -0.11 -6.46
N LEU A 277 8.63 0.87 -5.54
CA LEU A 277 7.48 1.75 -5.42
C LEU A 277 7.19 2.43 -6.77
N GLY A 278 8.14 3.21 -7.29
CA GLY A 278 7.98 3.92 -8.57
C GLY A 278 7.95 2.96 -9.76
N ALA A 279 8.82 1.93 -9.77
CA ALA A 279 8.92 0.97 -10.86
C ALA A 279 7.63 0.18 -11.13
N SER A 280 6.83 -0.06 -10.09
CA SER A 280 5.56 -0.81 -10.22
C SER A 280 4.39 0.00 -10.77
N LEU A 281 4.42 1.33 -10.70
CA LEU A 281 3.28 2.17 -11.02
C LEU A 281 2.81 2.04 -12.48
N PRO A 282 3.67 2.04 -13.52
CA PRO A 282 3.20 1.98 -14.90
C PRO A 282 2.40 0.71 -15.22
N GLU A 283 2.84 -0.45 -14.71
CA GLU A 283 2.14 -1.72 -14.89
C GLU A 283 0.85 -1.77 -14.08
N THR A 284 0.91 -1.35 -12.81
CA THR A 284 -0.25 -1.32 -11.91
C THR A 284 -1.38 -0.45 -12.46
N LEU A 285 -1.07 0.75 -12.97
CA LEU A 285 -2.04 1.64 -13.60
C LEU A 285 -2.73 0.97 -14.79
N ARG A 286 -1.96 0.32 -15.68
CA ARG A 286 -2.53 -0.41 -16.83
C ARG A 286 -3.41 -1.58 -16.39
N GLN A 287 -2.97 -2.36 -15.41
CA GLN A 287 -3.75 -3.49 -14.87
C GLN A 287 -5.06 -3.03 -14.22
N ALA A 288 -5.06 -1.89 -13.55
CA ALA A 288 -6.26 -1.32 -12.94
C ALA A 288 -7.23 -0.76 -13.98
N ALA A 289 -6.71 -0.22 -15.09
CA ALA A 289 -7.52 0.31 -16.20
C ALA A 289 -8.11 -0.79 -17.09
N ALA A 290 -7.52 -1.99 -17.13
CA ALA A 290 -8.00 -3.17 -17.87
C ALA A 290 -9.20 -3.86 -17.17
#